data_938e8703b04ff92180af85e96969da29
#
_entry.id   938e8703b04ff92180af85e96969da29
#
_cell.length_a   1.000
_cell.length_b   1.000
_cell.length_c   1.000
_cell.angle_alpha   90.00
_cell.angle_beta   90.00
_cell.angle_gamma   90.00
#
_symmetry.space_group_name_H-M   'P 1'
#
loop_
_entity.id
_entity.type
_entity.pdbx_description
1 polymer ?
#
loop_
_entity_poly.entity_id
_entity_poly.type
_entity_poly.pdbx_seq_one_letter_code
_entity_poly.pdbx_strand_id
1 'polypeptide(L)'
;SLNHRGPDGEGFYIDNENNLGLGHTRTSIFDISDLGKQPMSYNNENFWITYNGEIYNFIELKKELISLGYNFKSETDTEVILAAYTEWGEDCQFKFNGDWAFAIWNKKKKKLFLSCDRFGSKSLYYYVKNNSFIFASELKTFMYLKSELKPDIDYGFLLWLNKATGSSNTFLKNVISLNGGHQLNIDLNKKLKVYKWWRTIDNLVDIPKEYEEQKLHFRDLFFNACKIRL
;
A
#
# COMPACT_ATOMS: atom_id res chain seq x y z
N SER A 1 4.16 10.97 -15.14
CA SER A 1 5.48 10.34 -14.83
C SER A 1 5.38 8.83 -14.63
N LEU A 2 4.24 8.31 -14.28
CA LEU A 2 4.01 6.89 -13.98
C LEU A 2 3.33 6.10 -15.12
N ASN A 3 3.09 6.70 -16.29
CA ASN A 3 2.35 6.06 -17.40
C ASN A 3 2.95 4.72 -17.86
N HIS A 4 4.27 4.54 -17.73
CA HIS A 4 4.93 3.26 -18.05
C HIS A 4 4.54 2.12 -17.09
N ARG A 5 3.94 2.43 -15.92
CA ARG A 5 3.47 1.46 -14.93
C ARG A 5 1.99 1.10 -15.06
N GLY A 6 1.23 1.87 -15.81
CA GLY A 6 -0.20 1.67 -15.96
C GLY A 6 -0.68 2.28 -17.26
N PRO A 7 -0.49 1.57 -18.40
CA PRO A 7 -0.84 2.09 -19.71
C PRO A 7 -2.35 2.03 -19.98
N ASP A 8 -3.12 1.28 -19.18
CA ASP A 8 -4.54 0.98 -19.49
C ASP A 8 -5.49 2.09 -19.02
N GLY A 9 -4.99 3.05 -18.25
CA GLY A 9 -5.80 4.19 -17.84
C GLY A 9 -5.16 5.03 -16.75
N GLU A 10 -5.73 6.20 -16.55
CA GLU A 10 -5.36 7.10 -15.47
C GLU A 10 -6.60 7.67 -14.79
N GLY A 11 -6.47 8.06 -13.54
CA GLY A 11 -7.53 8.68 -12.79
C GLY A 11 -7.00 9.64 -11.74
N PHE A 12 -7.85 10.63 -11.41
CA PHE A 12 -7.54 11.68 -10.45
C PHE A 12 -8.75 11.94 -9.57
N TYR A 13 -8.49 12.20 -8.29
CA TYR A 13 -9.45 12.73 -7.35
C TYR A 13 -8.87 13.96 -6.68
N ILE A 14 -9.65 15.03 -6.62
CA ILE A 14 -9.26 16.30 -6.01
C ILE A 14 -10.31 16.69 -4.96
N ASP A 15 -9.86 16.86 -3.74
CA ASP A 15 -10.62 17.43 -2.62
C ASP A 15 -10.13 18.86 -2.37
N ASN A 16 -10.77 19.82 -3.02
CA ASN A 16 -10.40 21.23 -2.93
C ASN A 16 -10.56 21.81 -1.52
N GLU A 17 -11.54 21.33 -0.75
CA GLU A 17 -11.79 21.80 0.61
C GLU A 17 -10.64 21.42 1.56
N ASN A 18 -10.00 20.30 1.31
CA ASN A 18 -8.94 19.75 2.14
C ASN A 18 -7.55 19.85 1.50
N ASN A 19 -7.43 20.50 0.32
CA ASN A 19 -6.17 20.61 -0.45
C ASN A 19 -5.49 19.23 -0.65
N LEU A 20 -6.26 18.23 -1.07
CA LEU A 20 -5.77 16.88 -1.28
C LEU A 20 -6.00 16.46 -2.73
N GLY A 21 -5.00 15.81 -3.33
CA GLY A 21 -5.10 15.14 -4.63
C GLY A 21 -4.58 13.72 -4.55
N LEU A 22 -5.31 12.78 -5.15
CA LEU A 22 -4.87 11.42 -5.39
C LEU A 22 -4.81 11.19 -6.89
N GLY A 23 -3.79 10.46 -7.36
CA GLY A 23 -3.63 10.09 -8.75
C GLY A 23 -3.25 8.61 -8.86
N HIS A 24 -3.70 7.97 -9.94
CA HIS A 24 -3.40 6.58 -10.22
C HIS A 24 -3.20 6.35 -11.72
N THR A 25 -2.25 5.48 -12.06
CA THR A 25 -2.12 4.90 -13.40
C THR A 25 -2.36 3.40 -13.30
N ARG A 26 -3.25 2.87 -14.16
CA ARG A 26 -3.81 1.53 -14.03
C ARG A 26 -3.18 0.54 -15.00
N THR A 27 -2.84 -0.64 -14.49
CA THR A 27 -2.73 -1.88 -15.26
C THR A 27 -3.92 -2.76 -14.85
N SER A 28 -4.79 -3.10 -15.80
CA SER A 28 -6.02 -3.85 -15.52
C SER A 28 -5.71 -5.34 -15.46
N ILE A 29 -5.89 -5.98 -14.30
CA ILE A 29 -5.61 -7.40 -14.08
C ILE A 29 -6.91 -8.17 -13.82
N PHE A 30 -7.64 -7.84 -12.75
CA PHE A 30 -8.85 -8.59 -12.34
C PHE A 30 -10.14 -8.09 -13.00
N ASP A 31 -10.39 -6.81 -12.99
CA ASP A 31 -11.60 -6.20 -13.54
C ASP A 31 -11.20 -5.16 -14.58
N ILE A 32 -11.44 -5.47 -15.84
CA ILE A 32 -11.12 -4.57 -16.97
C ILE A 32 -12.16 -3.48 -17.19
N SER A 33 -13.28 -3.52 -16.44
CA SER A 33 -14.34 -2.53 -16.53
C SER A 33 -13.96 -1.20 -15.87
N ASP A 34 -14.80 -0.20 -16.08
CA ASP A 34 -14.68 1.11 -15.45
C ASP A 34 -14.88 1.06 -13.91
N LEU A 35 -15.50 -0.01 -13.40
CA LEU A 35 -15.70 -0.19 -11.96
C LEU A 35 -14.39 -0.42 -11.17
N GLY A 36 -13.33 -0.88 -11.87
CA GLY A 36 -12.00 -1.01 -11.30
C GLY A 36 -11.12 0.23 -11.38
N LYS A 37 -11.65 1.39 -11.82
CA LYS A 37 -10.88 2.64 -11.89
C LYS A 37 -10.46 3.15 -10.51
N GLN A 38 -9.26 3.72 -10.44
CA GLN A 38 -8.74 4.36 -9.25
C GLN A 38 -8.33 5.81 -9.58
N PRO A 39 -8.36 6.76 -8.61
CA PRO A 39 -8.79 6.54 -7.21
C PRO A 39 -10.24 6.08 -7.11
N MET A 40 -10.47 5.05 -6.26
CA MET A 40 -11.80 4.47 -6.06
C MET A 40 -12.43 5.02 -4.79
N SER A 41 -13.75 5.28 -4.82
CA SER A 41 -14.50 5.73 -3.64
C SER A 41 -15.37 4.63 -3.06
N TYR A 42 -15.66 4.73 -1.75
CA TYR A 42 -16.55 3.83 -1.03
C TYR A 42 -17.32 4.58 0.06
N ASN A 43 -18.44 3.99 0.50
CA ASN A 43 -19.26 4.51 1.59
C ASN A 43 -19.67 5.98 1.38
N ASN A 44 -20.42 6.23 0.29
CA ASN A 44 -20.88 7.57 -0.12
C ASN A 44 -19.72 8.58 -0.23
N GLU A 45 -18.64 8.15 -0.88
CA GLU A 45 -17.43 8.97 -1.10
C GLU A 45 -16.71 9.44 0.18
N ASN A 46 -16.99 8.80 1.33
CA ASN A 46 -16.30 9.11 2.57
C ASN A 46 -14.84 8.59 2.56
N PHE A 47 -14.57 7.52 1.81
CA PHE A 47 -13.25 6.95 1.63
C PHE A 47 -12.84 6.99 0.17
N TRP A 48 -11.57 7.32 -0.07
CA TRP A 48 -10.93 7.29 -1.38
C TRP A 48 -9.60 6.57 -1.28
N ILE A 49 -9.34 5.64 -2.18
CA ILE A 49 -8.09 4.88 -2.22
C ILE A 49 -7.34 5.08 -3.53
N THR A 50 -6.01 5.13 -3.43
CA THR A 50 -5.10 4.77 -4.51
C THR A 50 -4.23 3.61 -4.03
N TYR A 51 -4.12 2.58 -4.87
CA TYR A 51 -3.57 1.29 -4.48
C TYR A 51 -2.76 0.67 -5.61
N ASN A 52 -1.59 0.17 -5.27
CA ASN A 52 -0.71 -0.62 -6.14
C ASN A 52 -0.44 -1.95 -5.44
N GLY A 53 -0.95 -3.04 -5.98
CA GLY A 53 -0.77 -4.35 -5.37
C GLY A 53 -1.80 -5.38 -5.77
N GLU A 54 -1.84 -6.46 -5.01
CA GLU A 54 -2.80 -7.55 -5.10
C GLU A 54 -3.07 -8.14 -3.70
N ILE A 55 -4.34 -8.24 -3.33
CA ILE A 55 -4.79 -8.94 -2.12
C ILE A 55 -5.30 -10.33 -2.54
N TYR A 56 -4.45 -11.33 -2.42
CA TYR A 56 -4.72 -12.70 -2.92
C TYR A 56 -5.92 -13.37 -2.27
N ASN A 57 -6.21 -13.07 -1.00
CA ASN A 57 -7.37 -13.61 -0.28
C ASN A 57 -8.60 -12.70 -0.33
N PHE A 58 -8.72 -11.84 -1.36
CA PHE A 58 -9.84 -10.90 -1.46
C PHE A 58 -11.21 -11.58 -1.60
N ILE A 59 -11.26 -12.78 -2.21
CA ILE A 59 -12.50 -13.54 -2.39
C ILE A 59 -13.05 -13.99 -1.03
N GLU A 60 -12.20 -14.50 -0.16
CA GLU A 60 -12.55 -14.92 1.20
C GLU A 60 -12.99 -13.73 2.04
N LEU A 61 -12.24 -12.63 1.97
CA LEU A 61 -12.57 -11.39 2.67
C LEU A 61 -13.90 -10.79 2.17
N LYS A 62 -14.14 -10.82 0.86
CA LYS A 62 -15.40 -10.37 0.26
C LYS A 62 -16.58 -11.15 0.83
N LYS A 63 -16.47 -12.48 0.94
CA LYS A 63 -17.50 -13.33 1.55
C LYS A 63 -17.75 -13.00 3.03
N GLU A 64 -16.69 -12.80 3.81
CA GLU A 64 -16.77 -12.38 5.22
C GLU A 64 -17.51 -11.03 5.32
N LEU A 65 -17.11 -10.04 4.52
CA LEU A 65 -17.73 -8.72 4.51
C LEU A 65 -19.19 -8.74 4.06
N ILE A 66 -19.55 -9.57 3.07
CA ILE A 66 -20.96 -9.77 2.67
C ILE A 66 -21.77 -10.31 3.85
N SER A 67 -21.23 -11.26 4.62
CA SER A 67 -21.92 -11.78 5.81
C SER A 67 -22.12 -10.73 6.91
N LEU A 68 -21.30 -9.67 6.91
CA LEU A 68 -21.41 -8.50 7.79
C LEU A 68 -22.33 -7.39 7.20
N GLY A 69 -22.94 -7.63 6.03
CA GLY A 69 -23.91 -6.72 5.43
C GLY A 69 -23.32 -5.74 4.39
N TYR A 70 -22.06 -5.93 3.98
CA TYR A 70 -21.44 -5.10 2.94
C TYR A 70 -21.88 -5.53 1.53
N ASN A 71 -22.04 -4.54 0.65
CA ASN A 71 -22.37 -4.76 -0.75
C ASN A 71 -21.24 -4.29 -1.65
N PHE A 72 -21.01 -5.01 -2.73
CA PHE A 72 -19.94 -4.77 -3.69
C PHE A 72 -20.50 -4.48 -5.07
N LYS A 73 -19.87 -3.56 -5.79
CA LYS A 73 -20.24 -3.16 -7.16
C LYS A 73 -19.24 -3.70 -8.18
N SER A 74 -18.01 -3.96 -7.75
CA SER A 74 -16.93 -4.46 -8.60
C SER A 74 -16.45 -5.84 -8.15
N GLU A 75 -15.66 -6.47 -9.00
CA GLU A 75 -14.95 -7.70 -8.68
C GLU A 75 -13.48 -7.45 -8.31
N THR A 76 -13.15 -6.22 -7.87
CA THR A 76 -11.77 -5.83 -7.54
C THR A 76 -11.46 -6.07 -6.07
N ASP A 77 -10.22 -6.40 -5.79
CA ASP A 77 -9.65 -6.39 -4.45
C ASP A 77 -9.59 -4.98 -3.85
N THR A 78 -9.51 -3.94 -4.69
CA THR A 78 -9.53 -2.52 -4.28
C THR A 78 -10.79 -2.17 -3.49
N GLU A 79 -11.96 -2.60 -3.97
CA GLU A 79 -13.23 -2.37 -3.25
C GLU A 79 -13.26 -3.15 -1.94
N VAL A 80 -12.69 -4.36 -1.93
CA VAL A 80 -12.58 -5.18 -0.71
C VAL A 80 -11.70 -4.50 0.34
N ILE A 81 -10.58 -3.87 -0.05
CA ILE A 81 -9.75 -3.08 0.87
C ILE A 81 -10.56 -1.95 1.51
N LEU A 82 -11.35 -1.22 0.73
CA LEU A 82 -12.18 -0.11 1.24
C LEU A 82 -13.29 -0.58 2.17
N ALA A 83 -13.96 -1.68 1.85
CA ALA A 83 -14.95 -2.29 2.72
C ALA A 83 -14.32 -2.80 4.03
N ALA A 84 -13.16 -3.46 3.94
CA ALA A 84 -12.37 -3.92 5.07
C ALA A 84 -11.92 -2.74 5.98
N TYR A 85 -11.47 -1.64 5.37
CA TYR A 85 -11.12 -0.43 6.13
C TYR A 85 -12.35 0.21 6.80
N THR A 86 -13.51 0.12 6.17
CA THR A 86 -14.77 0.63 6.77
C THR A 86 -15.14 -0.17 8.00
N GLU A 87 -15.00 -1.50 7.97
CA GLU A 87 -15.36 -2.42 9.06
C GLU A 87 -14.30 -2.39 10.18
N TRP A 88 -13.03 -2.62 9.83
CA TRP A 88 -11.96 -2.87 10.81
C TRP A 88 -10.98 -1.71 10.98
N GLY A 89 -11.18 -0.59 10.26
CA GLY A 89 -10.24 0.54 10.31
C GLY A 89 -8.86 0.18 9.84
N GLU A 90 -7.84 0.71 10.52
CA GLU A 90 -6.43 0.46 10.18
C GLU A 90 -6.02 -1.01 10.40
N ASP A 91 -6.74 -1.75 11.24
CA ASP A 91 -6.46 -3.16 11.53
C ASP A 91 -6.83 -4.10 10.38
N CYS A 92 -7.53 -3.61 9.33
CA CYS A 92 -7.85 -4.39 8.13
C CYS A 92 -6.61 -5.04 7.50
N GLN A 93 -5.46 -4.37 7.58
CA GLN A 93 -4.20 -4.86 7.02
C GLN A 93 -3.72 -6.19 7.63
N PHE A 94 -4.11 -6.52 8.86
CA PHE A 94 -3.77 -7.82 9.48
C PHE A 94 -4.50 -8.98 8.82
N LYS A 95 -5.66 -8.72 8.22
CA LYS A 95 -6.47 -9.74 7.51
C LYS A 95 -5.99 -9.98 6.07
N PHE A 96 -5.20 -9.09 5.51
CA PHE A 96 -4.75 -9.19 4.12
C PHE A 96 -3.63 -10.21 3.95
N ASN A 97 -3.75 -11.04 2.91
CA ASN A 97 -2.66 -11.85 2.36
C ASN A 97 -2.40 -11.33 0.95
N GLY A 98 -1.28 -10.65 0.75
CA GLY A 98 -0.99 -9.97 -0.52
C GLY A 98 0.26 -9.13 -0.47
N ASP A 99 0.49 -8.46 -1.58
CA ASP A 99 1.56 -7.48 -1.78
C ASP A 99 0.92 -6.14 -2.08
N TRP A 100 1.16 -5.13 -1.26
CA TRP A 100 0.48 -3.85 -1.42
C TRP A 100 1.28 -2.63 -0.98
N ALA A 101 0.94 -1.53 -1.63
CA ALA A 101 1.15 -0.17 -1.15
C ALA A 101 -0.11 0.63 -1.46
N PHE A 102 -0.80 1.15 -0.46
CA PHE A 102 -1.99 1.94 -0.66
C PHE A 102 -2.02 3.20 0.19
N ALA A 103 -2.85 4.16 -0.24
CA ALA A 103 -3.20 5.34 0.52
C ALA A 103 -4.72 5.49 0.53
N ILE A 104 -5.32 5.56 1.72
CA ILE A 104 -6.75 5.78 1.93
C ILE A 104 -6.97 7.15 2.55
N TRP A 105 -7.73 8.01 1.85
CA TRP A 105 -8.22 9.26 2.36
C TRP A 105 -9.57 9.06 3.05
N ASN A 106 -9.65 9.39 4.33
CA ASN A 106 -10.89 9.44 5.09
C ASN A 106 -11.35 10.90 5.16
N LYS A 107 -12.31 11.27 4.31
CA LYS A 107 -12.82 12.65 4.18
C LYS A 107 -13.43 13.14 5.48
N LYS A 108 -14.22 12.31 6.15
CA LYS A 108 -14.90 12.66 7.41
C LYS A 108 -13.92 12.90 8.56
N LYS A 109 -12.91 12.05 8.69
CA LYS A 109 -11.88 12.19 9.73
C LYS A 109 -10.75 13.13 9.33
N LYS A 110 -10.71 13.58 8.05
CA LYS A 110 -9.65 14.41 7.47
C LYS A 110 -8.26 13.80 7.70
N LYS A 111 -8.14 12.50 7.43
CA LYS A 111 -6.95 11.70 7.71
C LYS A 111 -6.57 10.87 6.49
N LEU A 112 -5.30 10.89 6.15
CA LEU A 112 -4.71 10.02 5.15
C LEU A 112 -3.96 8.88 5.85
N PHE A 113 -4.31 7.65 5.48
CA PHE A 113 -3.71 6.42 5.98
C PHE A 113 -2.97 5.73 4.84
N LEU A 114 -1.67 5.50 5.01
CA LEU A 114 -0.83 4.75 4.07
C LEU A 114 -0.37 3.45 4.72
N SER A 115 -0.33 2.37 3.93
CA SER A 115 0.17 1.08 4.40
C SER A 115 0.99 0.40 3.31
N CYS A 116 2.08 -0.25 3.73
CA CYS A 116 2.83 -1.20 2.91
C CYS A 116 2.67 -2.62 3.47
N ASP A 117 2.69 -3.61 2.58
CA ASP A 117 2.64 -5.02 2.94
C ASP A 117 3.75 -5.43 3.91
N ARG A 118 3.67 -6.66 4.43
CA ARG A 118 4.58 -7.19 5.45
C ARG A 118 6.05 -7.07 5.08
N PHE A 119 6.38 -7.21 3.80
CA PHE A 119 7.76 -7.29 3.29
C PHE A 119 8.16 -6.07 2.47
N GLY A 120 7.22 -5.19 2.11
CA GLY A 120 7.46 -4.03 1.26
C GLY A 120 7.67 -4.40 -0.21
N SER A 121 6.93 -5.41 -0.69
CA SER A 121 6.98 -5.87 -2.08
C SER A 121 6.60 -4.78 -3.06
N LYS A 122 5.68 -3.90 -2.65
CA LYS A 122 5.30 -2.70 -3.39
C LYS A 122 5.92 -1.47 -2.73
N SER A 123 6.68 -0.72 -3.50
CA SER A 123 7.36 0.48 -3.00
C SER A 123 6.40 1.65 -2.78
N LEU A 124 6.63 2.39 -1.69
CA LEU A 124 5.95 3.63 -1.36
C LEU A 124 6.94 4.61 -0.75
N TYR A 125 7.07 5.76 -1.37
CA TYR A 125 7.95 6.83 -0.91
C TYR A 125 7.13 8.04 -0.51
N TYR A 126 7.62 8.81 0.47
CA TYR A 126 6.99 10.04 0.87
C TYR A 126 8.00 11.16 1.13
N TYR A 127 7.52 12.39 1.01
CA TYR A 127 8.27 13.60 1.22
C TYR A 127 7.44 14.60 2.01
N VAL A 128 8.05 15.18 3.02
CA VAL A 128 7.40 16.22 3.84
C VAL A 128 8.27 17.45 3.84
N LYS A 129 7.73 18.56 3.37
CA LYS A 129 8.42 19.85 3.44
C LYS A 129 7.42 20.99 3.54
N ASN A 130 7.74 21.98 4.38
CA ASN A 130 6.87 23.13 4.62
C ASN A 130 5.45 22.68 5.02
N ASN A 131 4.52 22.99 4.15
CA ASN A 131 3.10 22.69 4.34
C ASN A 131 2.59 21.57 3.41
N SER A 132 3.48 20.78 2.81
CA SER A 132 3.13 19.75 1.81
C SER A 132 3.56 18.36 2.26
N PHE A 133 2.68 17.38 2.02
CA PHE A 133 2.96 15.97 2.09
C PHE A 133 2.73 15.37 0.70
N ILE A 134 3.71 14.66 0.17
CA ILE A 134 3.65 14.04 -1.14
C ILE A 134 4.06 12.59 -1.00
N PHE A 135 3.37 11.69 -1.67
CA PHE A 135 3.74 10.29 -1.74
C PHE A 135 3.65 9.76 -3.17
N ALA A 136 4.44 8.74 -3.47
CA ALA A 136 4.46 8.11 -4.79
C ALA A 136 5.08 6.70 -4.74
N SER A 137 4.74 5.89 -5.74
CA SER A 137 5.32 4.55 -5.91
C SER A 137 6.75 4.56 -6.43
N GLU A 138 7.25 5.66 -7.01
CA GLU A 138 8.60 5.75 -7.58
C GLU A 138 9.29 7.05 -7.22
N LEU A 139 10.59 6.96 -6.96
CA LEU A 139 11.45 8.11 -6.63
C LEU A 139 11.48 9.17 -7.75
N LYS A 140 11.44 8.76 -9.03
CA LYS A 140 11.46 9.71 -10.15
C LYS A 140 10.28 10.68 -10.15
N THR A 141 9.16 10.34 -9.51
CA THR A 141 8.00 11.22 -9.39
C THR A 141 8.35 12.49 -8.63
N PHE A 142 9.21 12.41 -7.63
CA PHE A 142 9.65 13.55 -6.85
C PHE A 142 10.57 14.50 -7.63
N MET A 143 11.14 14.07 -8.76
CA MET A 143 11.97 14.95 -9.61
C MET A 143 11.20 16.13 -10.23
N TYR A 144 9.86 16.08 -10.23
CA TYR A 144 9.04 17.23 -10.59
C TYR A 144 9.14 18.38 -9.56
N LEU A 145 9.62 18.11 -8.35
CA LEU A 145 9.91 19.10 -7.31
C LEU A 145 11.29 19.79 -7.52
N LYS A 146 11.80 19.83 -8.72
CA LYS A 146 13.14 20.21 -9.23
C LYS A 146 14.02 21.07 -8.33
N SER A 147 13.49 22.18 -7.80
CA SER A 147 14.25 23.15 -6.99
C SER A 147 14.44 22.74 -5.54
N GLU A 148 13.73 21.72 -5.07
CA GLU A 148 13.65 21.36 -3.66
C GLU A 148 14.42 20.09 -3.30
N LEU A 149 14.68 19.24 -4.31
CA LEU A 149 15.35 17.96 -4.10
C LEU A 149 16.84 18.06 -4.39
N LYS A 150 17.60 17.47 -3.48
CA LYS A 150 19.05 17.30 -3.62
C LYS A 150 19.39 15.82 -3.53
N PRO A 151 20.37 15.33 -4.30
CA PRO A 151 20.88 13.98 -4.11
C PRO A 151 21.53 13.84 -2.72
N ASP A 152 21.36 12.68 -2.11
CA ASP A 152 22.09 12.27 -0.92
C ASP A 152 23.29 11.44 -1.36
N ILE A 153 24.42 12.10 -1.56
CA ILE A 153 25.63 11.48 -2.09
C ILE A 153 26.20 10.45 -1.11
N ASP A 154 26.18 10.77 0.18
CA ASP A 154 26.71 9.90 1.23
C ASP A 154 25.87 8.62 1.33
N TYR A 155 24.54 8.75 1.32
CA TYR A 155 23.65 7.60 1.33
C TYR A 155 23.71 6.83 -0.01
N GLY A 156 23.84 7.53 -1.13
CA GLY A 156 24.05 6.91 -2.44
C GLY A 156 25.32 6.06 -2.48
N PHE A 157 26.41 6.51 -1.87
CA PHE A 157 27.63 5.75 -1.75
C PHE A 157 27.48 4.51 -0.85
N LEU A 158 26.77 4.64 0.29
CA LEU A 158 26.48 3.50 1.17
C LEU A 158 25.58 2.47 0.47
N LEU A 159 24.59 2.91 -0.32
CA LEU A 159 23.75 2.03 -1.14
C LEU A 159 24.58 1.26 -2.18
N TRP A 160 25.47 1.97 -2.88
CA TRP A 160 26.37 1.36 -3.86
C TRP A 160 27.28 0.29 -3.21
N LEU A 161 27.71 0.49 -1.97
CA LEU A 161 28.47 -0.48 -1.19
C LEU A 161 27.61 -1.62 -0.59
N ASN A 162 26.32 -1.68 -0.89
CA ASN A 162 25.36 -2.61 -0.24
C ASN A 162 25.35 -2.52 1.31
N LYS A 163 25.69 -1.36 1.87
CA LYS A 163 25.72 -1.14 3.33
C LYS A 163 24.46 -0.49 3.89
N ALA A 164 23.52 -0.08 3.02
CA ALA A 164 22.32 0.67 3.43
C ALA A 164 21.04 -0.17 3.35
N THR A 165 21.15 -1.50 3.43
CA THR A 165 19.98 -2.39 3.43
C THR A 165 19.14 -2.20 4.70
N GLY A 166 17.82 -2.10 4.52
CA GLY A 166 16.86 -1.93 5.65
C GLY A 166 16.67 -0.50 6.16
N SER A 167 17.36 0.48 5.57
CA SER A 167 17.13 1.89 5.86
C SER A 167 15.86 2.42 5.16
N SER A 168 15.17 3.38 5.79
CA SER A 168 14.10 4.15 5.14
C SER A 168 14.63 5.30 4.28
N ASN A 169 15.93 5.63 4.36
CA ASN A 169 16.51 6.70 3.56
C ASN A 169 16.57 6.33 2.09
N THR A 170 16.58 7.33 1.23
CA THR A 170 16.76 7.18 -0.23
C THR A 170 17.91 8.04 -0.70
N PHE A 171 18.32 7.88 -1.96
CA PHE A 171 19.35 8.77 -2.56
C PHE A 171 18.84 10.19 -2.88
N LEU A 172 17.60 10.49 -2.52
CA LEU A 172 17.07 11.87 -2.54
C LEU A 172 16.89 12.35 -1.10
N LYS A 173 17.55 13.44 -0.72
CA LYS A 173 17.42 14.01 0.63
C LYS A 173 15.96 14.31 0.95
N ASN A 174 15.52 13.92 2.15
CA ASN A 174 14.16 14.11 2.67
C ASN A 174 13.06 13.29 1.97
N VAL A 175 13.38 12.47 0.97
CA VAL A 175 12.45 11.47 0.44
C VAL A 175 12.71 10.15 1.19
N ILE A 176 11.67 9.66 1.84
CA ILE A 176 11.74 8.53 2.75
C ILE A 176 10.94 7.37 2.16
N SER A 177 11.47 6.15 2.27
CA SER A 177 10.75 4.93 1.96
C SER A 177 9.87 4.52 3.13
N LEU A 178 8.59 4.25 2.88
CA LEU A 178 7.76 3.55 3.84
C LEU A 178 8.05 2.06 3.73
N ASN A 179 8.78 1.53 4.69
CA ASN A 179 9.28 0.15 4.65
C ASN A 179 8.15 -0.87 4.82
N GLY A 180 8.43 -2.12 4.46
CA GLY A 180 7.53 -3.24 4.70
C GLY A 180 7.12 -3.36 6.17
N GLY A 181 5.87 -3.76 6.43
CA GLY A 181 5.30 -3.84 7.76
C GLY A 181 5.10 -2.49 8.46
N HIS A 182 5.13 -1.39 7.71
CA HIS A 182 4.90 -0.05 8.26
C HIS A 182 3.63 0.58 7.71
N GLN A 183 3.04 1.43 8.53
CA GLN A 183 1.94 2.32 8.17
C GLN A 183 2.28 3.76 8.52
N LEU A 184 1.67 4.69 7.82
CA LEU A 184 1.80 6.11 8.05
C LEU A 184 0.42 6.74 8.14
N ASN A 185 0.23 7.57 9.15
CA ASN A 185 -0.95 8.38 9.33
C ASN A 185 -0.59 9.86 9.29
N ILE A 186 -1.36 10.64 8.56
CA ILE A 186 -1.22 12.09 8.55
C ILE A 186 -2.60 12.75 8.54
N ASP A 187 -2.80 13.75 9.39
CA ASP A 187 -4.00 14.60 9.42
C ASP A 187 -3.74 15.97 8.78
N LEU A 188 -4.78 16.79 8.66
CA LEU A 188 -4.66 18.14 8.09
C LEU A 188 -3.81 19.08 8.96
N ASN A 189 -3.63 18.77 10.25
CA ASN A 189 -2.71 19.48 11.13
C ASN A 189 -1.26 19.01 10.94
N LYS A 190 -1.04 18.09 9.97
CA LYS A 190 0.25 17.50 9.59
C LYS A 190 0.94 16.76 10.74
N LYS A 191 0.16 16.25 11.67
CA LYS A 191 0.66 15.27 12.62
C LYS A 191 0.91 13.96 11.87
N LEU A 192 2.14 13.78 11.43
CA LEU A 192 2.61 12.57 10.79
C LEU A 192 3.08 11.59 11.86
N LYS A 193 2.59 10.36 11.75
CA LYS A 193 3.02 9.26 12.61
C LYS A 193 3.27 8.03 11.75
N VAL A 194 4.43 7.42 11.93
CA VAL A 194 4.80 6.15 11.31
C VAL A 194 4.81 5.09 12.38
N TYR A 195 4.17 3.96 12.09
CA TYR A 195 4.11 2.81 12.98
C TYR A 195 4.58 1.57 12.24
N LYS A 196 5.26 0.68 12.96
CA LYS A 196 5.53 -0.68 12.50
C LYS A 196 4.36 -1.55 12.96
N TRP A 197 3.49 -1.96 12.03
CA TRP A 197 2.33 -2.78 12.31
C TRP A 197 2.63 -4.29 12.23
N TRP A 198 3.72 -4.68 11.53
CA TRP A 198 4.11 -6.08 11.37
C TRP A 198 5.57 -6.30 11.72
N ARG A 199 5.83 -7.30 12.54
CA ARG A 199 7.16 -7.85 12.80
C ARG A 199 7.08 -9.36 12.67
N THR A 200 7.81 -9.92 11.72
CA THR A 200 7.79 -11.38 11.45
C THR A 200 8.19 -12.17 12.69
N ILE A 201 9.14 -11.67 13.48
CA ILE A 201 9.60 -12.35 14.71
C ILE A 201 8.48 -12.53 15.75
N ASP A 202 7.50 -11.63 15.77
CA ASP A 202 6.38 -11.67 16.72
C ASP A 202 5.23 -12.59 16.21
N ASN A 203 5.36 -13.10 14.97
CA ASN A 203 4.36 -13.90 14.27
C ASN A 203 4.95 -15.23 13.76
N LEU A 204 5.98 -15.71 14.43
CA LEU A 204 6.52 -17.03 14.13
C LEU A 204 5.51 -18.10 14.55
N VAL A 205 5.37 -19.11 13.70
CA VAL A 205 4.52 -20.27 13.97
C VAL A 205 5.37 -21.44 14.47
N ASP A 206 4.77 -22.32 15.25
CA ASP A 206 5.42 -23.57 15.62
C ASP A 206 5.63 -24.44 14.38
N ILE A 207 6.83 -24.97 14.26
CA ILE A 207 7.19 -25.89 13.18
C ILE A 207 7.28 -27.32 13.70
N PRO A 208 6.91 -28.32 12.90
CA PRO A 208 7.10 -29.73 13.25
C PRO A 208 8.55 -30.03 13.61
N LYS A 209 8.79 -30.97 14.52
CA LYS A 209 10.14 -31.34 14.95
C LYS A 209 10.81 -32.31 13.97
N GLU A 210 10.05 -33.19 13.37
CA GLU A 210 10.54 -34.22 12.46
C GLU A 210 10.76 -33.64 11.06
N TYR A 211 11.91 -33.95 10.45
CA TYR A 211 12.30 -33.41 9.15
C TYR A 211 11.29 -33.75 8.03
N GLU A 212 10.76 -34.97 8.01
CA GLU A 212 9.77 -35.37 6.99
C GLU A 212 8.47 -34.57 7.12
N GLU A 213 8.04 -34.29 8.34
CA GLU A 213 6.87 -33.44 8.59
C GLU A 213 7.13 -31.99 8.18
N GLN A 214 8.34 -31.45 8.45
CA GLN A 214 8.74 -30.10 8.00
C GLN A 214 8.71 -30.02 6.48
N LYS A 215 9.21 -31.01 5.78
CA LYS A 215 9.22 -31.09 4.32
C LYS A 215 7.81 -31.08 3.73
N LEU A 216 6.91 -31.87 4.29
CA LEU A 216 5.53 -31.92 3.87
C LEU A 216 4.81 -30.58 4.14
N HIS A 217 4.99 -30.03 5.33
CA HIS A 217 4.42 -28.75 5.72
C HIS A 217 4.90 -27.62 4.81
N PHE A 218 6.21 -27.54 4.53
CA PHE A 218 6.77 -26.56 3.60
C PHE A 218 6.20 -26.70 2.18
N ARG A 219 6.11 -27.96 1.69
CA ARG A 219 5.53 -28.25 0.38
C ARG A 219 4.10 -27.71 0.28
N ASP A 220 3.28 -28.00 1.29
CA ASP A 220 1.87 -27.60 1.28
C ASP A 220 1.69 -26.08 1.37
N LEU A 221 2.52 -25.41 2.19
CA LEU A 221 2.57 -23.94 2.22
C LEU A 221 2.99 -23.34 0.87
N PHE A 222 4.02 -23.93 0.24
CA PHE A 222 4.51 -23.45 -1.05
C PHE A 222 3.45 -23.61 -2.15
N PHE A 223 2.82 -24.79 -2.26
CA PHE A 223 1.76 -25.02 -3.24
C PHE A 223 0.55 -24.13 -3.00
N ASN A 224 0.15 -23.94 -1.75
CA ASN A 224 -0.94 -23.03 -1.42
C ASN A 224 -0.59 -21.58 -1.82
N ALA A 225 0.63 -21.12 -1.53
CA ALA A 225 1.10 -19.81 -1.91
C ALA A 225 1.11 -19.60 -3.44
N CYS A 226 1.46 -20.62 -4.23
CA CYS A 226 1.34 -20.57 -5.68
C CYS A 226 -0.13 -20.52 -6.12
N LYS A 227 -0.96 -21.38 -5.57
CA LYS A 227 -2.38 -21.52 -5.96
C LYS A 227 -3.19 -20.23 -5.78
N ILE A 228 -2.97 -19.49 -4.70
CA ILE A 228 -3.72 -18.25 -4.45
C ILE A 228 -3.24 -17.06 -5.31
N ARG A 229 -2.15 -17.24 -6.09
CA ARG A 229 -1.59 -16.23 -7.02
C ARG A 229 -1.88 -16.52 -8.48
N LEU A 230 -2.50 -17.65 -8.80
CA LEU A 230 -2.93 -18.08 -10.13
C LEU A 230 -4.42 -17.85 -10.33
#